data_e450d4bf584019601a469df33adee1db
#
_entry.id   e450d4bf584019601a469df33adee1db
#
_cell.length_a   1.000
_cell.length_b   1.000
_cell.length_c   1.000
_cell.angle_alpha   90.00
_cell.angle_beta   90.00
_cell.angle_gamma   90.00
#
_symmetry.space_group_name_H-M   'P 1'
#
loop_
_entity.id
_entity.type
_entity.pdbx_description
1 polymer ?
#
loop_
_entity_poly.entity_id
_entity_poly.type
_entity_poly.pdbx_seq_one_letter_code
_entity_poly.pdbx_strand_id
1 'polypeptide(L)'
;MASCEVKKRGSEEERKETAQQNLMEPTRTTAFIFFAFRLIPLGLRRAVFKGVFRLFYHASVKQRIIALHNLRNAFPEKSIGEIEGIAKGVYRHLALVMADLFEMPWITRESLHEWADAEGLEHVERALAQGKGVLSVVAHFGHWELMTVAVPLMIRPMQIVYRPLDSPVMDNLLGWSRTKHGNALIPKGGSGKRIIRLLRENQIIGILSDQNVDTREGVFVDFFGRPACTSVGTAVLALQSGAPVLPAFMPRMPDGRYRLIILPPVEIARTGDYESDLVVNTQRFTKVVEDMVRKYPDQWFWIHQRWKTKPWQ
;
A
#
# COMPACT_ATOMS: atom_id res chain seq x y z
N MET A 1 -43.05 -13.27 7.65
CA MET A 1 -41.71 -13.39 8.29
C MET A 1 -40.75 -14.33 7.56
N ALA A 2 -41.17 -15.51 7.09
CA ALA A 2 -40.31 -16.48 6.37
C ALA A 2 -39.67 -15.97 5.05
N SER A 3 -40.36 -15.12 4.28
CA SER A 3 -39.86 -14.59 3.01
C SER A 3 -38.69 -13.61 3.13
N CYS A 4 -38.52 -12.96 4.28
CA CYS A 4 -37.45 -12.00 4.52
C CYS A 4 -36.15 -12.71 4.98
N GLU A 5 -36.28 -13.85 5.67
CA GLU A 5 -35.12 -14.67 6.09
C GLU A 5 -34.49 -15.44 4.93
N VAL A 6 -35.31 -15.94 3.98
CA VAL A 6 -34.81 -16.64 2.78
C VAL A 6 -34.02 -15.68 1.87
N LYS A 7 -34.50 -14.42 1.70
CA LYS A 7 -33.74 -13.39 0.95
C LYS A 7 -32.44 -12.98 1.64
N LYS A 8 -32.40 -12.93 2.97
CA LYS A 8 -31.15 -12.64 3.73
C LYS A 8 -30.14 -13.79 3.62
N ARG A 9 -30.57 -15.04 3.72
CA ARG A 9 -29.68 -16.21 3.57
C ARG A 9 -29.11 -16.31 2.14
N GLY A 10 -29.90 -16.14 1.11
CA GLY A 10 -29.42 -16.10 -0.28
C GLY A 10 -28.39 -14.99 -0.52
N SER A 11 -28.59 -13.81 0.06
CA SER A 11 -27.62 -12.71 -0.08
C SER A 11 -26.33 -12.92 0.73
N GLU A 12 -26.36 -13.68 1.82
CA GLU A 12 -25.17 -14.06 2.58
C GLU A 12 -24.38 -15.20 1.92
N GLU A 13 -25.06 -16.17 1.32
CA GLU A 13 -24.41 -17.23 0.55
C GLU A 13 -23.78 -16.69 -0.74
N GLU A 14 -24.47 -15.84 -1.50
CA GLU A 14 -23.88 -15.11 -2.64
C GLU A 14 -22.70 -14.23 -2.24
N ARG A 15 -22.75 -13.58 -1.08
CA ARG A 15 -21.61 -12.80 -0.54
C ARG A 15 -20.42 -13.69 -0.15
N LYS A 16 -20.66 -14.87 0.41
CA LYS A 16 -19.64 -15.85 0.74
C LYS A 16 -19.03 -16.47 -0.51
N GLU A 17 -19.83 -16.83 -1.51
CA GLU A 17 -19.35 -17.31 -2.81
C GLU A 17 -18.55 -16.25 -3.58
N THR A 18 -18.98 -14.98 -3.59
CA THR A 18 -18.27 -13.89 -4.24
C THR A 18 -16.96 -13.55 -3.51
N ALA A 19 -16.91 -13.69 -2.20
CA ALA A 19 -15.69 -13.54 -1.41
C ALA A 19 -14.73 -14.72 -1.64
N GLN A 20 -15.24 -15.93 -1.77
CA GLN A 20 -14.45 -17.14 -2.00
C GLN A 20 -13.87 -17.20 -3.43
N GLN A 21 -14.55 -16.61 -4.43
CA GLN A 21 -14.10 -16.53 -5.83
C GLN A 21 -12.90 -15.59 -6.07
N ASN A 22 -12.52 -14.75 -5.10
CA ASN A 22 -11.42 -13.80 -5.23
C ASN A 22 -10.15 -14.19 -4.45
N LEU A 23 -10.16 -15.31 -3.75
CA LEU A 23 -8.95 -15.85 -3.11
C LEU A 23 -8.05 -16.48 -4.17
N MET A 24 -6.84 -15.94 -4.35
CA MET A 24 -5.86 -16.57 -5.24
C MET A 24 -5.31 -17.82 -4.57
N GLU A 25 -5.43 -18.96 -5.25
CA GLU A 25 -4.76 -20.18 -4.81
C GLU A 25 -3.28 -20.17 -5.26
N PRO A 26 -2.35 -20.66 -4.44
CA PRO A 26 -0.96 -20.73 -4.83
C PRO A 26 -0.76 -21.78 -5.91
N THR A 27 -0.06 -21.42 -6.98
CA THR A 27 0.44 -22.41 -7.93
C THR A 27 1.42 -23.36 -7.24
N ARG A 28 1.68 -24.54 -7.84
CA ARG A 28 2.70 -25.47 -7.32
C ARG A 28 4.07 -24.80 -7.16
N THR A 29 4.45 -23.94 -8.12
CA THR A 29 5.69 -23.17 -8.08
C THR A 29 5.69 -22.18 -6.90
N THR A 30 4.61 -21.43 -6.72
CA THR A 30 4.45 -20.49 -5.60
C THR A 30 4.52 -21.22 -4.26
N ALA A 31 3.78 -22.31 -4.09
CA ALA A 31 3.79 -23.12 -2.87
C ALA A 31 5.20 -23.67 -2.56
N PHE A 32 5.92 -24.15 -3.58
CA PHE A 32 7.29 -24.61 -3.42
C PHE A 32 8.24 -23.49 -3.01
N ILE A 33 8.14 -22.30 -3.63
CA ILE A 33 8.97 -21.14 -3.28
C ILE A 33 8.76 -20.78 -1.81
N PHE A 34 7.50 -20.61 -1.38
CA PHE A 34 7.20 -20.29 0.02
C PHE A 34 7.73 -21.35 0.98
N PHE A 35 7.51 -22.63 0.65
CA PHE A 35 8.01 -23.74 1.46
C PHE A 35 9.54 -23.70 1.59
N ALA A 36 10.26 -23.58 0.46
CA ALA A 36 11.73 -23.57 0.44
C ALA A 36 12.31 -22.42 1.26
N PHE A 37 11.78 -21.19 1.08
CA PHE A 37 12.25 -20.04 1.85
C PHE A 37 11.89 -20.12 3.33
N ARG A 38 10.77 -20.73 3.68
CA ARG A 38 10.35 -20.89 5.07
C ARG A 38 11.20 -21.91 5.84
N LEU A 39 11.84 -22.86 5.17
CA LEU A 39 12.81 -23.76 5.79
C LEU A 39 14.05 -23.02 6.31
N ILE A 40 14.34 -21.81 5.78
CA ILE A 40 15.45 -21.00 6.24
C ILE A 40 14.98 -20.19 7.46
N PRO A 41 15.63 -20.30 8.63
CA PRO A 41 15.30 -19.51 9.80
C PRO A 41 15.24 -18.01 9.47
N LEU A 42 14.22 -17.30 9.98
CA LEU A 42 13.94 -15.90 9.62
C LEU A 42 15.17 -14.99 9.77
N GLY A 43 15.96 -15.14 10.85
CA GLY A 43 17.18 -14.36 11.08
C GLY A 43 18.23 -14.56 9.99
N LEU A 44 18.43 -15.82 9.57
CA LEU A 44 19.36 -16.16 8.48
C LEU A 44 18.85 -15.66 7.14
N ARG A 45 17.56 -15.84 6.86
CA ARG A 45 16.91 -15.32 5.64
C ARG A 45 17.05 -13.81 5.53
N ARG A 46 16.76 -13.07 6.61
CA ARG A 46 16.97 -11.62 6.67
C ARG A 46 18.44 -11.22 6.44
N ALA A 47 19.39 -12.01 6.95
CA ALA A 47 20.83 -11.77 6.72
C ALA A 47 21.22 -11.99 5.26
N VAL A 48 20.75 -13.09 4.65
CA VAL A 48 20.96 -13.42 3.23
C VAL A 48 20.39 -12.32 2.34
N PHE A 49 19.11 -11.94 2.54
CA PHE A 49 18.50 -10.88 1.74
C PHE A 49 19.20 -9.53 1.90
N LYS A 50 19.65 -9.16 3.11
CA LYS A 50 20.48 -7.95 3.30
C LYS A 50 21.78 -8.03 2.52
N GLY A 51 22.45 -9.17 2.47
CA GLY A 51 23.64 -9.41 1.65
C GLY A 51 23.35 -9.24 0.15
N VAL A 52 22.29 -9.90 -0.35
CA VAL A 52 21.85 -9.80 -1.75
C VAL A 52 21.50 -8.35 -2.12
N PHE A 53 20.73 -7.64 -1.31
CA PHE A 53 20.35 -6.26 -1.60
C PHE A 53 21.52 -5.27 -1.47
N ARG A 54 22.50 -5.55 -0.61
CA ARG A 54 23.76 -4.80 -0.58
C ARG A 54 24.53 -4.97 -1.90
N LEU A 55 24.60 -6.19 -2.40
CA LEU A 55 25.21 -6.50 -3.71
C LEU A 55 24.42 -5.81 -4.84
N PHE A 56 23.09 -5.88 -4.79
CA PHE A 56 22.20 -5.21 -5.74
C PHE A 56 22.38 -3.69 -5.76
N TYR A 57 22.61 -3.05 -4.60
CA TYR A 57 22.93 -1.62 -4.52
C TYR A 57 24.18 -1.28 -5.37
N HIS A 58 25.21 -2.14 -5.35
CA HIS A 58 26.44 -1.91 -6.12
C HIS A 58 26.28 -2.29 -7.59
N ALA A 59 25.63 -3.39 -7.90
CA ALA A 59 25.48 -3.92 -9.26
C ALA A 59 24.42 -3.16 -10.08
N SER A 60 23.33 -2.71 -9.46
CA SER A 60 22.22 -2.06 -10.14
C SER A 60 22.42 -0.54 -10.23
N VAL A 61 23.30 -0.11 -11.12
CA VAL A 61 23.71 1.30 -11.30
C VAL A 61 22.50 2.20 -11.56
N LYS A 62 21.59 1.78 -12.46
CA LYS A 62 20.40 2.56 -12.84
C LYS A 62 19.50 2.87 -11.64
N GLN A 63 19.12 1.85 -10.85
CA GLN A 63 18.24 2.02 -9.71
C GLN A 63 18.89 2.84 -8.60
N ARG A 64 20.20 2.64 -8.38
CA ARG A 64 20.97 3.45 -7.44
C ARG A 64 21.00 4.93 -7.84
N ILE A 65 21.26 5.24 -9.12
CA ILE A 65 21.25 6.63 -9.61
C ILE A 65 19.85 7.25 -9.42
N ILE A 66 18.80 6.53 -9.74
CA ILE A 66 17.42 7.00 -9.52
C ILE A 66 17.20 7.33 -8.05
N ALA A 67 17.55 6.43 -7.13
CA ALA A 67 17.38 6.64 -5.69
C ALA A 67 18.17 7.86 -5.19
N LEU A 68 19.45 7.97 -5.55
CA LEU A 68 20.29 9.09 -5.17
C LEU A 68 19.79 10.43 -5.75
N HIS A 69 19.37 10.43 -7.01
CA HIS A 69 18.79 11.62 -7.65
C HIS A 69 17.51 12.06 -6.95
N ASN A 70 16.60 11.13 -6.68
CA ASN A 70 15.35 11.41 -5.99
C ASN A 70 15.59 11.96 -4.57
N LEU A 71 16.48 11.31 -3.82
CA LEU A 71 16.84 11.73 -2.47
C LEU A 71 17.49 13.11 -2.45
N ARG A 72 18.40 13.39 -3.40
CA ARG A 72 19.04 14.72 -3.51
C ARG A 72 18.02 15.81 -3.82
N ASN A 73 17.01 15.49 -4.63
CA ASN A 73 15.94 16.41 -4.96
C ASN A 73 14.98 16.64 -3.78
N ALA A 74 14.71 15.61 -2.97
CA ALA A 74 13.81 15.68 -1.83
C ALA A 74 14.46 16.33 -0.59
N PHE A 75 15.77 16.16 -0.43
CA PHE A 75 16.54 16.66 0.72
C PHE A 75 17.77 17.45 0.26
N PRO A 76 17.58 18.61 -0.36
CA PRO A 76 18.70 19.42 -0.89
C PRO A 76 19.65 19.90 0.18
N GLU A 77 19.18 20.00 1.43
CA GLU A 77 19.95 20.41 2.62
C GLU A 77 20.95 19.35 3.11
N LYS A 78 20.73 18.06 2.74
CA LYS A 78 21.56 16.96 3.22
C LYS A 78 22.87 16.84 2.44
N SER A 79 23.92 16.49 3.13
CA SER A 79 25.22 16.15 2.52
C SER A 79 25.13 14.90 1.64
N ILE A 80 26.10 14.74 0.73
CA ILE A 80 26.20 13.55 -0.13
C ILE A 80 26.28 12.27 0.72
N GLY A 81 27.04 12.29 1.81
CA GLY A 81 27.19 11.14 2.70
C GLY A 81 25.89 10.74 3.40
N GLU A 82 25.07 11.70 3.83
CA GLU A 82 23.73 11.44 4.39
C GLU A 82 22.78 10.85 3.35
N ILE A 83 22.78 11.41 2.12
CA ILE A 83 21.98 10.89 0.99
C ILE A 83 22.34 9.44 0.67
N GLU A 84 23.64 9.13 0.59
CA GLU A 84 24.11 7.75 0.40
C GLU A 84 23.72 6.84 1.57
N GLY A 85 23.78 7.33 2.80
CA GLY A 85 23.37 6.61 3.98
C GLY A 85 21.90 6.21 3.92
N ILE A 86 21.02 7.16 3.56
CA ILE A 86 19.59 6.93 3.35
C ILE A 86 19.38 5.93 2.21
N ALA A 87 20.05 6.11 1.06
CA ALA A 87 19.93 5.20 -0.08
C ALA A 87 20.28 3.75 0.30
N LYS A 88 21.39 3.55 1.03
CA LYS A 88 21.78 2.22 1.55
C LYS A 88 20.74 1.67 2.54
N GLY A 89 20.14 2.56 3.35
CA GLY A 89 19.01 2.25 4.23
C GLY A 89 17.81 1.71 3.47
N VAL A 90 17.43 2.34 2.36
CA VAL A 90 16.34 1.90 1.48
C VAL A 90 16.54 0.46 1.00
N TYR A 91 17.72 0.13 0.49
CA TYR A 91 17.99 -1.24 0.02
C TYR A 91 17.99 -2.24 1.17
N ARG A 92 18.51 -1.87 2.35
CA ARG A 92 18.44 -2.70 3.56
C ARG A 92 16.98 -2.93 4.01
N HIS A 93 16.15 -1.88 3.94
CA HIS A 93 14.73 -1.97 4.27
C HIS A 93 13.98 -2.90 3.30
N LEU A 94 14.16 -2.72 2.00
CA LEU A 94 13.57 -3.58 0.97
C LEU A 94 13.99 -5.05 1.12
N ALA A 95 15.23 -5.31 1.53
CA ALA A 95 15.70 -6.67 1.86
C ALA A 95 14.87 -7.31 2.98
N LEU A 96 14.51 -6.54 4.00
CA LEU A 96 13.67 -7.02 5.11
C LEU A 96 12.24 -7.27 4.64
N VAL A 97 11.64 -6.35 3.88
CA VAL A 97 10.30 -6.54 3.30
C VAL A 97 10.24 -7.83 2.48
N MET A 98 11.26 -8.07 1.63
CA MET A 98 11.32 -9.29 0.81
C MET A 98 11.56 -10.56 1.64
N ALA A 99 12.39 -10.50 2.69
CA ALA A 99 12.63 -11.64 3.56
C ALA A 99 11.39 -12.00 4.38
N ASP A 100 10.67 -11.00 4.87
CA ASP A 100 9.50 -11.16 5.74
C ASP A 100 8.27 -11.65 4.95
N LEU A 101 8.19 -11.36 3.63
CA LEU A 101 7.10 -11.80 2.75
C LEU A 101 6.81 -13.30 2.86
N PHE A 102 7.85 -14.12 3.05
CA PHE A 102 7.73 -15.58 3.12
C PHE A 102 7.16 -16.10 4.44
N GLU A 103 6.92 -15.25 5.44
CA GLU A 103 6.18 -15.59 6.66
C GLU A 103 4.72 -15.15 6.64
N MET A 104 4.42 -14.11 5.85
CA MET A 104 3.13 -13.42 5.88
C MET A 104 1.91 -14.36 5.79
N PRO A 105 1.87 -15.39 4.91
CA PRO A 105 0.70 -16.28 4.82
C PRO A 105 0.41 -17.09 6.08
N TRP A 106 1.37 -17.20 6.99
CA TRP A 106 1.25 -18.01 8.23
C TRP A 106 1.16 -17.17 9.51
N ILE A 107 1.22 -15.85 9.40
CA ILE A 107 0.96 -14.99 10.55
C ILE A 107 -0.52 -15.12 10.92
N THR A 108 -0.78 -15.44 12.18
CA THR A 108 -2.13 -15.54 12.73
C THR A 108 -2.44 -14.34 13.62
N ARG A 109 -3.68 -14.22 14.08
CA ARG A 109 -4.06 -13.18 15.05
C ARG A 109 -3.24 -13.28 16.34
N GLU A 110 -2.95 -14.51 16.78
CA GLU A 110 -2.19 -14.79 18.01
C GLU A 110 -0.71 -14.42 17.86
N SER A 111 -0.11 -14.65 16.68
CA SER A 111 1.32 -14.37 16.44
C SER A 111 1.58 -12.95 15.91
N LEU A 112 0.54 -12.20 15.51
CA LEU A 112 0.69 -10.89 14.90
C LEU A 112 1.40 -9.88 15.80
N HIS A 113 1.23 -9.98 17.12
CA HIS A 113 1.90 -9.11 18.10
C HIS A 113 3.44 -9.20 18.08
N GLU A 114 4.01 -10.31 17.59
CA GLU A 114 5.45 -10.47 17.38
C GLU A 114 5.95 -9.64 16.19
N TRP A 115 5.07 -9.33 15.24
CA TRP A 115 5.36 -8.62 14.00
C TRP A 115 5.00 -7.16 14.05
N ALA A 116 3.83 -6.84 14.59
CA ALA A 116 3.29 -5.50 14.53
C ALA A 116 2.37 -5.17 15.71
N ASP A 117 2.36 -3.87 16.02
CA ASP A 117 1.30 -3.21 16.79
C ASP A 117 0.55 -2.21 15.90
N ALA A 118 -0.46 -1.54 16.47
CA ALA A 118 -1.26 -0.56 15.74
C ALA A 118 -1.49 0.71 16.55
N GLU A 119 -1.63 1.84 15.82
CA GLU A 119 -1.96 3.16 16.34
C GLU A 119 -3.05 3.77 15.45
N GLY A 120 -4.08 4.39 16.06
CA GLY A 120 -5.16 5.07 15.35
C GLY A 120 -6.28 4.15 14.84
N LEU A 121 -6.46 2.95 15.40
CA LEU A 121 -7.55 2.03 15.05
C LEU A 121 -8.92 2.69 15.21
N GLU A 122 -9.08 3.59 16.19
CA GLU A 122 -10.30 4.35 16.44
C GLU A 122 -10.70 5.25 15.27
N HIS A 123 -9.76 5.64 14.40
CA HIS A 123 -10.08 6.43 13.20
C HIS A 123 -10.84 5.57 12.17
N VAL A 124 -10.42 4.33 11.95
CA VAL A 124 -11.11 3.45 11.02
C VAL A 124 -12.46 2.97 11.57
N GLU A 125 -12.55 2.72 12.88
CA GLU A 125 -13.82 2.36 13.53
C GLU A 125 -14.85 3.48 13.37
N ARG A 126 -14.48 4.72 13.70
CA ARG A 126 -15.32 5.90 13.49
C ARG A 126 -15.70 6.15 12.04
N ALA A 127 -14.78 5.88 11.11
CA ALA A 127 -15.05 6.03 9.70
C ALA A 127 -16.05 4.97 9.19
N LEU A 128 -15.87 3.71 9.58
CA LEU A 128 -16.79 2.62 9.22
C LEU A 128 -18.18 2.79 9.82
N ALA A 129 -18.29 3.39 11.02
CA ALA A 129 -19.57 3.69 11.65
C ALA A 129 -20.45 4.65 10.83
N GLN A 130 -19.86 5.42 9.90
CA GLN A 130 -20.61 6.28 8.97
C GLN A 130 -21.35 5.49 7.87
N GLY A 131 -21.06 4.19 7.68
CA GLY A 131 -21.71 3.34 6.68
C GLY A 131 -21.33 3.65 5.23
N LYS A 132 -20.27 4.44 4.98
CA LYS A 132 -19.83 4.88 3.65
C LYS A 132 -18.60 4.13 3.13
N GLY A 133 -18.11 3.13 3.87
CA GLY A 133 -16.82 2.50 3.64
C GLY A 133 -15.64 3.42 3.95
N VAL A 134 -14.44 2.97 3.62
CA VAL A 134 -13.21 3.70 3.86
C VAL A 134 -12.31 3.62 2.63
N LEU A 135 -11.81 4.75 2.14
CA LEU A 135 -10.69 4.82 1.22
C LEU A 135 -9.40 4.94 2.04
N SER A 136 -8.48 4.01 1.88
CA SER A 136 -7.17 4.08 2.53
C SER A 136 -6.12 4.52 1.53
N VAL A 137 -5.50 5.69 1.78
CA VAL A 137 -4.32 6.16 1.05
C VAL A 137 -3.11 5.48 1.64
N VAL A 138 -2.48 4.66 0.82
CA VAL A 138 -1.28 3.89 1.15
C VAL A 138 -0.14 4.30 0.22
N ALA A 139 1.10 4.12 0.64
CA ALA A 139 2.30 4.35 -0.16
C ALA A 139 3.18 3.10 -0.18
N HIS A 140 4.11 3.01 -1.15
CA HIS A 140 5.20 2.03 -1.15
C HIS A 140 6.23 2.42 -0.06
N PHE A 141 5.77 2.38 1.17
CA PHE A 141 6.46 2.87 2.36
C PHE A 141 6.37 1.84 3.50
N GLY A 142 7.44 1.68 4.26
CA GLY A 142 7.50 0.69 5.33
C GLY A 142 7.24 -0.72 4.79
N HIS A 143 6.53 -1.51 5.52
CA HIS A 143 6.14 -2.84 5.05
C HIS A 143 4.70 -2.85 4.52
N TRP A 144 4.45 -2.18 3.37
CA TRP A 144 3.12 -2.07 2.77
C TRP A 144 2.49 -3.45 2.45
N GLU A 145 3.29 -4.49 2.20
CA GLU A 145 2.75 -5.84 2.01
C GLU A 145 2.23 -6.42 3.33
N LEU A 146 2.91 -6.21 4.47
CA LEU A 146 2.46 -6.71 5.76
C LEU A 146 1.13 -6.06 6.21
N MET A 147 0.79 -4.87 5.70
CA MET A 147 -0.55 -4.29 5.91
C MET A 147 -1.66 -5.20 5.41
N THR A 148 -1.39 -6.00 4.36
CA THR A 148 -2.37 -6.96 3.82
C THR A 148 -2.63 -8.15 4.76
N VAL A 149 -1.82 -8.30 5.80
CA VAL A 149 -1.98 -9.25 6.90
C VAL A 149 -2.52 -8.54 8.15
N ALA A 150 -1.91 -7.41 8.53
CA ALA A 150 -2.26 -6.70 9.75
C ALA A 150 -3.70 -6.18 9.73
N VAL A 151 -4.12 -5.54 8.64
CA VAL A 151 -5.48 -4.97 8.53
C VAL A 151 -6.57 -6.03 8.66
N PRO A 152 -6.57 -7.16 7.94
CA PRO A 152 -7.61 -8.18 8.12
C PRO A 152 -7.58 -8.85 9.49
N LEU A 153 -6.43 -9.01 10.12
CA LEU A 153 -6.31 -9.64 11.42
C LEU A 153 -6.65 -8.69 12.59
N MET A 154 -6.40 -7.40 12.47
CA MET A 154 -6.68 -6.40 13.50
C MET A 154 -8.08 -5.76 13.34
N ILE A 155 -8.54 -5.57 12.11
CA ILE A 155 -9.76 -4.82 11.81
C ILE A 155 -10.75 -5.74 11.08
N ARG A 156 -10.62 -5.88 9.77
CA ARG A 156 -11.42 -6.73 8.88
C ARG A 156 -10.79 -6.80 7.48
N PRO A 157 -11.11 -7.82 6.67
CA PRO A 157 -10.66 -7.91 5.29
C PRO A 157 -10.93 -6.65 4.48
N MET A 158 -9.99 -6.31 3.59
CA MET A 158 -10.06 -5.14 2.71
C MET A 158 -9.99 -5.52 1.23
N GLN A 159 -10.36 -4.59 0.38
CA GLN A 159 -10.22 -4.66 -1.06
C GLN A 159 -8.95 -3.92 -1.46
N ILE A 160 -8.06 -4.54 -2.21
CA ILE A 160 -6.76 -3.99 -2.59
C ILE A 160 -6.77 -3.67 -4.08
N VAL A 161 -6.65 -2.39 -4.41
CA VAL A 161 -6.48 -1.97 -5.81
C VAL A 161 -5.05 -2.25 -6.23
N TYR A 162 -4.87 -3.05 -7.29
CA TYR A 162 -3.54 -3.47 -7.73
C TYR A 162 -3.43 -3.46 -9.26
N ARG A 163 -2.21 -3.41 -9.75
CA ARG A 163 -1.85 -3.73 -11.12
C ARG A 163 -1.24 -5.14 -11.15
N PRO A 164 -1.72 -6.06 -11.99
CA PRO A 164 -1.07 -7.35 -12.20
C PRO A 164 0.40 -7.17 -12.59
N LEU A 165 1.26 -8.03 -12.08
CA LEU A 165 2.68 -7.99 -12.40
C LEU A 165 2.95 -8.70 -13.73
N ASP A 166 3.99 -8.24 -14.44
CA ASP A 166 4.37 -8.79 -15.74
C ASP A 166 4.86 -10.27 -15.63
N SER A 167 5.38 -10.68 -14.46
CA SER A 167 5.76 -12.06 -14.17
C SER A 167 4.59 -12.83 -13.53
N PRO A 168 4.02 -13.86 -14.19
CA PRO A 168 2.92 -14.65 -13.62
C PRO A 168 3.25 -15.31 -12.28
N VAL A 169 4.53 -15.72 -12.09
CA VAL A 169 4.99 -16.33 -10.83
C VAL A 169 4.97 -15.30 -9.71
N MET A 170 5.50 -14.10 -9.96
CA MET A 170 5.51 -13.02 -8.95
C MET A 170 4.09 -12.50 -8.68
N ASP A 171 3.25 -12.42 -9.70
CA ASP A 171 1.86 -12.01 -9.55
C ASP A 171 1.08 -13.00 -8.67
N ASN A 172 1.22 -14.30 -8.92
CA ASN A 172 0.60 -15.32 -8.09
C ASN A 172 1.18 -15.35 -6.67
N LEU A 173 2.50 -15.18 -6.51
CA LEU A 173 3.17 -15.16 -5.21
C LEU A 173 2.64 -14.02 -4.32
N LEU A 174 2.63 -12.79 -4.84
CA LEU A 174 2.12 -11.64 -4.10
C LEU A 174 0.59 -11.70 -3.95
N GLY A 175 -0.12 -12.09 -5.00
CA GLY A 175 -1.57 -12.22 -4.99
C GLY A 175 -2.05 -13.20 -3.92
N TRP A 176 -1.47 -14.39 -3.87
CA TRP A 176 -1.79 -15.37 -2.83
C TRP A 176 -1.48 -14.85 -1.42
N SER A 177 -0.29 -14.27 -1.21
CA SER A 177 0.09 -13.70 0.07
C SER A 177 -0.90 -12.61 0.53
N ARG A 178 -1.32 -11.73 -0.38
CA ARG A 178 -2.25 -10.64 -0.10
C ARG A 178 -3.67 -11.10 0.22
N THR A 179 -4.12 -12.22 -0.40
CA THR A 179 -5.50 -12.70 -0.24
C THR A 179 -5.67 -13.76 0.83
N LYS A 180 -4.60 -14.33 1.34
CA LYS A 180 -4.62 -15.44 2.31
C LYS A 180 -5.44 -15.15 3.57
N HIS A 181 -5.50 -13.90 3.99
CA HIS A 181 -6.24 -13.45 5.18
C HIS A 181 -7.63 -12.87 4.85
N GLY A 182 -8.20 -13.22 3.69
CA GLY A 182 -9.56 -12.83 3.30
C GLY A 182 -9.68 -11.52 2.52
N ASN A 183 -8.58 -10.85 2.21
CA ASN A 183 -8.63 -9.68 1.32
C ASN A 183 -8.99 -10.09 -0.11
N ALA A 184 -9.54 -9.16 -0.89
CA ALA A 184 -9.78 -9.36 -2.31
C ALA A 184 -8.98 -8.35 -3.15
N LEU A 185 -8.61 -8.76 -4.37
CA LEU A 185 -7.85 -7.95 -5.30
C LEU A 185 -8.79 -7.32 -6.34
N ILE A 186 -8.58 -6.03 -6.63
CA ILE A 186 -9.30 -5.27 -7.64
C ILE A 186 -8.30 -4.76 -8.68
N PRO A 187 -8.34 -5.24 -9.93
CA PRO A 187 -7.49 -4.67 -10.99
C PRO A 187 -7.74 -3.17 -11.17
N LYS A 188 -6.68 -2.36 -11.32
CA LYS A 188 -6.76 -0.90 -11.42
C LYS A 188 -7.64 -0.43 -12.60
N GLY A 189 -7.57 -1.11 -13.75
CA GLY A 189 -8.27 -0.70 -14.97
C GLY A 189 -9.79 -0.87 -14.89
N GLY A 190 -10.57 0.19 -15.15
CA GLY A 190 -12.04 0.15 -15.25
C GLY A 190 -12.81 -0.13 -13.95
N SER A 191 -12.15 -0.13 -12.80
CA SER A 191 -12.72 -0.58 -11.53
C SER A 191 -13.51 0.47 -10.75
N GLY A 192 -13.56 1.74 -11.20
CA GLY A 192 -14.17 2.84 -10.44
C GLY A 192 -15.59 2.58 -9.97
N LYS A 193 -16.48 2.11 -10.87
CA LYS A 193 -17.88 1.76 -10.51
C LYS A 193 -17.96 0.64 -9.47
N ARG A 194 -17.09 -0.38 -9.59
CA ARG A 194 -17.00 -1.48 -8.62
C ARG A 194 -16.55 -0.97 -7.26
N ILE A 195 -15.52 -0.11 -7.21
CA ILE A 195 -15.02 0.48 -5.96
C ILE A 195 -16.10 1.31 -5.27
N ILE A 196 -16.85 2.16 -6.01
CA ILE A 196 -17.94 2.96 -5.44
C ILE A 196 -19.04 2.05 -4.86
N ARG A 197 -19.38 0.94 -5.53
CA ARG A 197 -20.33 -0.04 -4.99
C ARG A 197 -19.83 -0.65 -3.69
N LEU A 198 -18.57 -1.10 -3.65
CA LEU A 198 -17.96 -1.70 -2.45
C LEU A 198 -17.90 -0.71 -1.28
N LEU A 199 -17.64 0.59 -1.55
CA LEU A 199 -17.71 1.63 -0.52
C LEU A 199 -19.11 1.78 0.05
N ARG A 200 -20.17 1.74 -0.81
CA ARG A 200 -21.57 1.73 -0.35
C ARG A 200 -21.93 0.49 0.45
N GLU A 201 -21.22 -0.62 0.24
CA GLU A 201 -21.29 -1.85 1.04
C GLU A 201 -20.41 -1.77 2.30
N ASN A 202 -19.95 -0.58 2.66
CA ASN A 202 -19.14 -0.30 3.82
C ASN A 202 -17.80 -1.06 3.84
N GLN A 203 -17.16 -1.27 2.68
CA GLN A 203 -15.86 -1.96 2.57
C GLN A 203 -14.68 -0.99 2.76
N ILE A 204 -13.51 -1.55 3.16
CA ILE A 204 -12.23 -0.82 3.17
C ILE A 204 -11.54 -1.04 1.83
N ILE A 205 -11.12 0.04 1.17
CA ILE A 205 -10.43 0.00 -0.12
C ILE A 205 -9.01 0.57 0.06
N GLY A 206 -7.98 -0.25 -0.10
CA GLY A 206 -6.59 0.18 -0.07
C GLY A 206 -6.07 0.57 -1.45
N ILE A 207 -5.49 1.77 -1.57
CA ILE A 207 -4.98 2.32 -2.83
C ILE A 207 -3.56 2.85 -2.63
N LEU A 208 -2.59 2.29 -3.37
CA LEU A 208 -1.23 2.84 -3.49
C LEU A 208 -1.25 3.97 -4.51
N SER A 209 -1.03 5.21 -4.09
CA SER A 209 -1.17 6.41 -4.92
C SER A 209 0.09 7.27 -5.02
N ASP A 210 1.24 6.77 -4.55
CA ASP A 210 2.49 7.52 -4.40
C ASP A 210 3.44 7.45 -5.59
N GLN A 211 3.10 6.70 -6.65
CA GLN A 211 3.95 6.57 -7.84
C GLN A 211 3.57 7.58 -8.93
N ASN A 212 4.54 7.82 -9.84
CA ASN A 212 4.35 8.65 -11.02
C ASN A 212 3.33 8.04 -11.98
N VAL A 213 2.48 8.86 -12.55
CA VAL A 213 1.54 8.48 -13.61
C VAL A 213 1.70 9.37 -14.85
N ASP A 214 1.03 8.99 -15.93
CA ASP A 214 0.90 9.82 -17.14
C ASP A 214 -0.04 11.00 -16.87
N THR A 215 0.11 12.10 -17.63
CA THR A 215 -0.73 13.31 -17.50
C THR A 215 -2.21 13.06 -17.75
N ARG A 216 -2.56 12.00 -18.48
CA ARG A 216 -3.96 11.59 -18.70
C ARG A 216 -4.62 10.97 -17.45
N GLU A 217 -3.83 10.50 -16.50
CA GLU A 217 -4.33 9.83 -15.28
C GLU A 217 -4.09 10.66 -14.01
N GLY A 218 -3.37 11.77 -14.11
CA GLY A 218 -2.92 12.51 -12.94
C GLY A 218 -2.87 14.03 -13.13
N VAL A 219 -2.66 14.69 -12.02
CA VAL A 219 -2.41 16.12 -11.91
C VAL A 219 -1.04 16.37 -11.30
N PHE A 220 -0.47 17.53 -11.57
CA PHE A 220 0.76 17.95 -10.91
C PHE A 220 0.45 18.54 -9.55
N VAL A 221 1.06 17.94 -8.53
CA VAL A 221 1.00 18.41 -7.14
C VAL A 221 2.42 18.54 -6.60
N ASP A 222 2.58 19.33 -5.57
CA ASP A 222 3.87 19.43 -4.89
C ASP A 222 4.20 18.14 -4.14
N PHE A 223 5.44 17.68 -4.30
CA PHE A 223 6.03 16.60 -3.54
C PHE A 223 7.51 16.92 -3.30
N PHE A 224 7.86 17.25 -2.08
CA PHE A 224 9.18 17.75 -1.69
C PHE A 224 9.58 19.04 -2.43
N GLY A 225 8.67 20.01 -2.57
CA GLY A 225 8.91 21.28 -3.24
C GLY A 225 9.04 21.17 -4.77
N ARG A 226 8.58 20.05 -5.37
CA ARG A 226 8.69 19.80 -6.81
C ARG A 226 7.38 19.27 -7.39
N PRO A 227 6.98 19.71 -8.60
CA PRO A 227 5.78 19.19 -9.25
C PRO A 227 5.96 17.72 -9.60
N ALA A 228 5.05 16.88 -9.11
CA ALA A 228 5.03 15.44 -9.35
C ALA A 228 3.65 15.02 -9.86
N CYS A 229 3.61 14.40 -11.04
CA CYS A 229 2.36 13.88 -11.61
C CYS A 229 1.84 12.72 -10.76
N THR A 230 0.67 12.94 -10.15
CA THR A 230 0.05 12.04 -9.17
C THR A 230 -1.35 11.68 -9.60
N SER A 231 -1.72 10.39 -9.47
CA SER A 231 -3.04 9.90 -9.86
C SER A 231 -4.17 10.61 -9.10
N VAL A 232 -5.17 11.09 -9.84
CA VAL A 232 -6.40 11.68 -9.27
C VAL A 232 -7.40 10.62 -8.80
N GLY A 233 -7.14 9.34 -9.04
CA GLY A 233 -8.12 8.27 -8.81
C GLY A 233 -8.71 8.25 -7.40
N THR A 234 -7.90 8.46 -6.38
CA THR A 234 -8.37 8.52 -4.98
C THR A 234 -9.24 9.75 -4.74
N ALA A 235 -8.88 10.93 -5.29
CA ALA A 235 -9.69 12.14 -5.19
C ALA A 235 -11.05 12.00 -5.89
N VAL A 236 -11.07 11.43 -7.10
CA VAL A 236 -12.30 11.10 -7.83
C VAL A 236 -13.21 10.21 -6.99
N LEU A 237 -12.68 9.11 -6.45
CA LEU A 237 -13.45 8.17 -5.64
C LEU A 237 -13.99 8.82 -4.36
N ALA A 238 -13.18 9.64 -3.68
CA ALA A 238 -13.58 10.36 -2.48
C ALA A 238 -14.71 11.36 -2.76
N LEU A 239 -14.58 12.14 -3.83
CA LEU A 239 -15.59 13.10 -4.24
C LEU A 239 -16.92 12.44 -4.65
N GLN A 240 -16.87 11.32 -5.36
CA GLN A 240 -18.05 10.61 -5.84
C GLN A 240 -18.76 9.77 -4.77
N SER A 241 -17.99 9.13 -3.87
CA SER A 241 -18.56 8.24 -2.86
C SER A 241 -18.94 8.96 -1.56
N GLY A 242 -18.25 10.05 -1.23
CA GLY A 242 -18.33 10.67 0.09
C GLY A 242 -17.74 9.82 1.22
N ALA A 243 -16.98 8.78 0.88
CA ALA A 243 -16.30 7.95 1.85
C ALA A 243 -15.13 8.73 2.51
N PRO A 244 -14.90 8.57 3.82
CA PRO A 244 -13.75 9.12 4.50
C PRO A 244 -12.45 8.53 3.92
N VAL A 245 -11.42 9.37 3.80
CA VAL A 245 -10.09 9.00 3.29
C VAL A 245 -9.11 8.96 4.46
N LEU A 246 -8.62 7.77 4.79
CA LEU A 246 -7.68 7.56 5.89
C LEU A 246 -6.30 7.17 5.33
N PRO A 247 -5.25 7.95 5.63
CA PRO A 247 -3.90 7.52 5.34
C PRO A 247 -3.48 6.38 6.27
N ALA A 248 -2.82 5.36 5.71
CA ALA A 248 -2.32 4.23 6.48
C ALA A 248 -0.89 3.88 6.06
N PHE A 249 -0.03 3.67 7.06
CA PHE A 249 1.39 3.40 6.88
C PHE A 249 1.86 2.28 7.80
N MET A 250 2.96 1.60 7.44
CA MET A 250 3.50 0.53 8.25
C MET A 250 5.03 0.62 8.39
N PRO A 251 5.54 1.68 9.08
CA PRO A 251 6.97 1.82 9.32
C PRO A 251 7.53 0.69 10.17
N ARG A 252 8.79 0.37 9.91
CA ARG A 252 9.59 -0.47 10.79
C ARG A 252 10.11 0.36 11.96
N MET A 253 9.86 -0.11 13.17
CA MET A 253 10.23 0.56 14.40
C MET A 253 11.65 0.18 14.85
N PRO A 254 12.28 0.96 15.77
CA PRO A 254 13.64 0.69 16.27
C PRO A 254 13.81 -0.71 16.92
N ASP A 255 12.77 -1.25 17.53
CA ASP A 255 12.74 -2.59 18.11
C ASP A 255 12.72 -3.73 17.06
N GLY A 256 12.57 -3.35 15.78
CA GLY A 256 12.57 -4.28 14.65
C GLY A 256 11.20 -4.82 14.28
N ARG A 257 10.15 -4.51 15.02
CA ARG A 257 8.75 -4.76 14.64
C ARG A 257 8.23 -3.67 13.71
N TYR A 258 6.99 -3.81 13.26
CA TYR A 258 6.30 -2.82 12.46
C TYR A 258 5.17 -2.18 13.25
N ARG A 259 4.72 -0.99 12.83
CA ARG A 259 3.54 -0.35 13.41
C ARG A 259 2.58 0.05 12.33
N LEU A 260 1.33 -0.47 12.40
CA LEU A 260 0.25 0.01 11.55
C LEU A 260 -0.23 1.36 12.11
N ILE A 261 0.10 2.44 11.42
CA ILE A 261 -0.31 3.80 11.78
C ILE A 261 -1.46 4.20 10.86
N ILE A 262 -2.64 4.44 11.45
CA ILE A 262 -3.80 4.98 10.75
C ILE A 262 -4.00 6.41 11.20
N LEU A 263 -3.84 7.36 10.29
CA LEU A 263 -4.00 8.77 10.59
C LEU A 263 -5.48 9.20 10.57
N PRO A 264 -5.82 10.34 11.19
CA PRO A 264 -7.16 10.91 11.08
C PRO A 264 -7.59 11.08 9.62
N PRO A 265 -8.91 11.09 9.34
CA PRO A 265 -9.41 11.32 7.99
C PRO A 265 -8.90 12.63 7.42
N VAL A 266 -8.43 12.60 6.16
CA VAL A 266 -8.09 13.82 5.43
C VAL A 266 -9.36 14.57 5.09
N GLU A 267 -9.40 15.86 5.38
CA GLU A 267 -10.50 16.72 5.00
C GLU A 267 -10.59 16.85 3.47
N ILE A 268 -11.77 16.59 2.91
CA ILE A 268 -12.01 16.62 1.47
C ILE A 268 -12.55 18.00 1.06
N ALA A 269 -11.80 18.71 0.21
CA ALA A 269 -12.25 19.94 -0.41
C ALA A 269 -13.42 19.64 -1.38
N ARG A 270 -14.47 20.46 -1.28
CA ARG A 270 -15.68 20.44 -2.11
C ARG A 270 -16.11 21.87 -2.36
N THR A 271 -15.39 22.57 -3.26
CA THR A 271 -15.60 24.00 -3.52
C THR A 271 -16.70 24.26 -4.55
N GLY A 272 -17.08 23.22 -5.30
CA GLY A 272 -17.96 23.32 -6.46
C GLY A 272 -17.21 23.39 -7.80
N ASP A 273 -15.91 23.69 -7.78
CA ASP A 273 -15.03 23.55 -8.92
C ASP A 273 -14.36 22.15 -8.87
N TYR A 274 -14.86 21.24 -9.67
CA TYR A 274 -14.44 19.82 -9.65
C TYR A 274 -12.96 19.64 -9.98
N GLU A 275 -12.45 20.37 -10.97
CA GLU A 275 -11.04 20.27 -11.38
C GLU A 275 -10.10 20.79 -10.27
N SER A 276 -10.44 21.92 -9.66
CA SER A 276 -9.74 22.45 -8.51
C SER A 276 -9.78 21.48 -7.32
N ASP A 277 -10.93 20.88 -7.04
CA ASP A 277 -11.11 19.90 -5.97
C ASP A 277 -10.26 18.65 -6.19
N LEU A 278 -10.08 18.19 -7.43
CA LEU A 278 -9.19 17.08 -7.76
C LEU A 278 -7.73 17.40 -7.41
N VAL A 279 -7.26 18.58 -7.78
CA VAL A 279 -5.89 19.03 -7.50
C VAL A 279 -5.66 19.18 -5.99
N VAL A 280 -6.55 19.89 -5.31
CA VAL A 280 -6.44 20.18 -3.86
C VAL A 280 -6.46 18.88 -3.05
N ASN A 281 -7.38 17.96 -3.33
CA ASN A 281 -7.46 16.71 -2.60
C ASN A 281 -6.25 15.80 -2.90
N THR A 282 -5.80 15.73 -4.15
CA THR A 282 -4.59 14.97 -4.51
C THR A 282 -3.36 15.54 -3.81
N GLN A 283 -3.26 16.88 -3.70
CA GLN A 283 -2.20 17.54 -2.95
C GLN A 283 -2.23 17.18 -1.47
N ARG A 284 -3.40 17.20 -0.83
CA ARG A 284 -3.55 16.81 0.59
C ARG A 284 -3.10 15.37 0.83
N PHE A 285 -3.49 14.43 -0.02
CA PHE A 285 -3.06 13.03 0.08
C PHE A 285 -1.56 12.87 -0.12
N THR A 286 -0.99 13.59 -1.10
CA THR A 286 0.45 13.57 -1.38
C THR A 286 1.25 14.14 -0.21
N LYS A 287 0.75 15.22 0.42
CA LYS A 287 1.40 15.85 1.57
C LYS A 287 1.50 14.91 2.77
N VAL A 288 0.46 14.15 3.06
CA VAL A 288 0.49 13.17 4.17
C VAL A 288 1.53 12.07 3.91
N VAL A 289 1.67 11.61 2.65
CA VAL A 289 2.73 10.67 2.27
C VAL A 289 4.11 11.31 2.46
N GLU A 290 4.31 12.57 2.00
CA GLU A 290 5.56 13.29 2.18
C GLU A 290 5.97 13.41 3.65
N ASP A 291 5.02 13.75 4.52
CA ASP A 291 5.29 13.91 5.96
C ASP A 291 5.78 12.61 6.59
N MET A 292 5.18 11.49 6.20
CA MET A 292 5.61 10.19 6.67
C MET A 292 6.99 9.80 6.11
N VAL A 293 7.26 10.08 4.84
CA VAL A 293 8.58 9.84 4.22
C VAL A 293 9.66 10.71 4.85
N ARG A 294 9.36 11.96 5.21
CA ARG A 294 10.30 12.83 5.94
C ARG A 294 10.68 12.26 7.31
N LYS A 295 9.73 11.63 8.01
CA LYS A 295 9.94 11.01 9.32
C LYS A 295 10.80 9.75 9.25
N TYR A 296 10.68 8.95 8.17
CA TYR A 296 11.39 7.68 7.97
C TYR A 296 11.93 7.61 6.53
N PRO A 297 12.95 8.42 6.18
CA PRO A 297 13.34 8.60 4.79
C PRO A 297 13.94 7.36 4.13
N ASP A 298 14.48 6.41 4.88
CA ASP A 298 15.04 5.16 4.37
C ASP A 298 14.00 4.05 4.19
N GLN A 299 12.70 4.35 4.39
CA GLN A 299 11.63 3.35 4.29
C GLN A 299 10.66 3.58 3.13
N TRP A 300 10.90 4.56 2.27
CA TRP A 300 10.10 4.75 1.05
C TRP A 300 10.82 4.19 -0.19
N PHE A 301 10.02 3.85 -1.23
CA PHE A 301 10.51 3.19 -2.46
C PHE A 301 11.19 4.17 -3.42
N TRP A 302 12.35 4.76 -3.01
CA TRP A 302 13.09 5.78 -3.76
C TRP A 302 13.62 5.31 -5.12
N ILE A 303 13.63 4.01 -5.42
CA ILE A 303 14.09 3.46 -6.71
C ILE A 303 13.07 3.60 -7.84
N HIS A 304 11.89 4.17 -7.59
CA HIS A 304 10.90 4.56 -8.59
C HIS A 304 11.15 5.97 -9.11
N GLN A 305 10.97 6.20 -10.44
CA GLN A 305 11.14 7.53 -11.05
C GLN A 305 9.93 8.45 -10.74
N ARG A 306 9.83 8.96 -9.51
CA ARG A 306 8.68 9.73 -9.02
C ARG A 306 8.40 10.99 -9.82
N TRP A 307 9.43 11.65 -10.34
CA TRP A 307 9.36 12.88 -11.13
C TRP A 307 9.67 12.64 -12.63
N LYS A 308 9.27 11.47 -13.18
CA LYS A 308 9.49 11.13 -14.58
C LYS A 308 8.67 12.03 -15.50
N THR A 309 7.38 12.15 -15.29
CA THR A 309 6.47 13.01 -16.06
C THR A 309 6.71 14.46 -15.69
N LYS A 310 6.83 15.33 -16.69
CA LYS A 310 7.15 16.75 -16.51
C LYS A 310 5.96 17.62 -16.88
N PRO A 311 5.77 18.81 -16.23
CA PRO A 311 4.65 19.70 -16.55
C PRO A 311 4.65 20.27 -17.99
N TRP A 312 5.79 20.21 -18.66
CA TRP A 312 5.99 20.74 -20.02
C TRP A 312 6.05 19.65 -21.10
N GLN A 313 5.64 18.43 -20.79
CA GLN A 313 5.55 17.31 -21.74
C GLN A 313 4.14 17.13 -22.29
#